data_3b4c60f370f97cde656bde525d0ef1e2
#
_entry.id   3b4c60f370f97cde656bde525d0ef1e2
#
_cell.length_a   1.000
_cell.length_b   1.000
_cell.length_c   1.000
_cell.angle_alpha   90.00
_cell.angle_beta   90.00
_cell.angle_gamma   90.00
#
_symmetry.space_group_name_H-M   'P 1'
#
loop_
_entity.id
_entity.type
_entity.pdbx_description
1 polymer ?
#
loop_
_entity_poly.entity_id
_entity_poly.type
_entity_poly.pdbx_seq_one_letter_code
_entity_poly.pdbx_strand_id
1 'polypeptide(L)'
;VMDIYKADSATGKDPVIVVIHGGGFKFGDQSMPIIQPIIEAGTAHGYVVASVDYRKSGEAAFPAAVGDVKAAVRYLKAHAEEYGIDPERIVVWGESAGAYLAAMTATTPQVDALNADVTENLEQDSNVAALVDFYGPIKFQTMDEEFVELGDAESANHSKNSFESDFVGVDDLSADPDKTAATWWYTYKEELPTGLYVWIQAGTADKNVPYTQSENFAKELAEQLGEDHVRYSTLEGAEHEDDRFY
;
A
#
# COMPACT_ATOMS: atom_id res chain seq x y z
N VAL A 1 -0.82 -11.05 -11.14
CA VAL A 1 0.41 -11.20 -11.94
C VAL A 1 1.54 -10.44 -11.28
N MET A 2 2.79 -10.88 -11.46
CA MET A 2 3.95 -10.24 -10.85
C MET A 2 5.15 -10.36 -11.80
N ASP A 3 5.85 -9.24 -12.04
CA ASP A 3 7.11 -9.20 -12.78
C ASP A 3 8.28 -9.04 -11.81
N ILE A 4 9.35 -9.84 -11.97
CA ILE A 4 10.49 -9.84 -11.06
C ILE A 4 11.74 -9.35 -11.79
N TYR A 5 12.35 -8.29 -11.26
CA TYR A 5 13.55 -7.64 -11.76
C TYR A 5 14.71 -7.89 -10.81
N LYS A 6 15.87 -8.26 -11.35
CA LYS A 6 17.08 -8.54 -10.58
C LYS A 6 18.26 -7.79 -11.17
N ALA A 7 19.18 -7.38 -10.29
CA ALA A 7 20.48 -6.89 -10.72
C ALA A 7 21.38 -8.05 -11.20
N ASP A 8 22.29 -7.78 -12.14
CA ASP A 8 23.30 -8.75 -12.60
C ASP A 8 24.25 -9.19 -11.46
N SER A 9 24.34 -8.37 -10.39
CA SER A 9 25.17 -8.58 -9.21
C SER A 9 24.47 -9.34 -8.08
N ALA A 10 23.35 -10.01 -8.34
CA ALA A 10 22.57 -10.72 -7.33
C ALA A 10 23.40 -11.71 -6.52
N THR A 11 23.29 -11.66 -5.18
CA THR A 11 24.12 -12.43 -4.24
C THR A 11 23.49 -13.76 -3.81
N GLY A 12 22.21 -13.95 -4.11
CA GLY A 12 21.44 -15.13 -3.71
C GLY A 12 20.77 -15.04 -2.34
N LYS A 13 20.85 -13.87 -1.68
CA LYS A 13 20.10 -13.48 -0.47
C LYS A 13 19.83 -11.99 -0.49
N ASP A 14 19.25 -11.52 -1.58
CA ASP A 14 19.04 -10.10 -1.79
C ASP A 14 17.74 -9.64 -1.11
N PRO A 15 17.69 -8.42 -0.58
CA PRO A 15 16.44 -7.85 -0.07
C PRO A 15 15.49 -7.62 -1.22
N VAL A 16 14.17 -7.56 -0.91
CA VAL A 16 13.12 -7.42 -1.91
C VAL A 16 12.35 -6.12 -1.70
N ILE A 17 12.05 -5.43 -2.79
CA ILE A 17 11.01 -4.40 -2.84
C ILE A 17 9.83 -4.97 -3.62
N VAL A 18 8.69 -5.08 -2.98
CA VAL A 18 7.40 -5.38 -3.62
C VAL A 18 6.75 -4.06 -3.96
N VAL A 19 6.73 -3.70 -5.25
CA VAL A 19 6.14 -2.44 -5.73
C VAL A 19 4.70 -2.66 -6.11
N ILE A 20 3.81 -1.79 -5.62
CA ILE A 20 2.37 -1.86 -5.82
C ILE A 20 1.91 -0.55 -6.46
N HIS A 21 1.47 -0.62 -7.70
CA HIS A 21 1.07 0.54 -8.49
C HIS A 21 -0.21 1.19 -7.98
N GLY A 22 -0.37 2.51 -8.25
CA GLY A 22 -1.59 3.27 -8.02
C GLY A 22 -2.69 3.00 -9.05
N GLY A 23 -3.56 4.00 -9.27
CA GLY A 23 -4.63 3.93 -10.28
C GLY A 23 -6.04 3.79 -9.70
N GLY A 24 -6.28 4.30 -8.46
CA GLY A 24 -7.60 4.36 -7.84
C GLY A 24 -8.28 3.00 -7.70
N PHE A 25 -7.52 1.92 -7.49
CA PHE A 25 -8.01 0.54 -7.43
C PHE A 25 -8.69 0.03 -8.71
N LYS A 26 -8.70 0.81 -9.77
CA LYS A 26 -9.51 0.58 -10.98
C LYS A 26 -8.68 0.47 -12.25
N PHE A 27 -7.52 1.10 -12.27
CA PHE A 27 -6.66 1.21 -13.45
C PHE A 27 -5.23 0.76 -13.13
N GLY A 28 -4.44 0.62 -14.20
CA GLY A 28 -3.03 0.29 -14.09
C GLY A 28 -2.75 -1.21 -14.05
N ASP A 29 -1.48 -1.52 -14.11
CA ASP A 29 -0.92 -2.86 -14.00
C ASP A 29 0.56 -2.78 -13.55
N GLN A 30 1.21 -3.92 -13.37
CA GLN A 30 2.59 -4.02 -12.92
C GLN A 30 3.64 -3.40 -13.87
N SER A 31 3.24 -2.94 -15.04
CA SER A 31 4.13 -2.32 -16.04
C SER A 31 4.02 -0.78 -16.12
N MET A 32 3.24 -0.16 -15.22
CA MET A 32 3.03 1.29 -15.25
C MET A 32 4.35 2.08 -15.22
N PRO A 33 4.51 3.12 -16.08
CA PRO A 33 5.75 3.89 -16.14
C PRO A 33 6.14 4.58 -14.83
N ILE A 34 5.17 4.95 -13.99
CA ILE A 34 5.42 5.66 -12.74
C ILE A 34 6.26 4.86 -11.74
N ILE A 35 6.15 3.53 -11.73
CA ILE A 35 6.94 2.68 -10.85
C ILE A 35 8.34 2.36 -11.40
N GLN A 36 8.62 2.73 -12.65
CA GLN A 36 9.91 2.43 -13.28
C GLN A 36 11.10 3.02 -12.53
N PRO A 37 11.08 4.26 -11.99
CA PRO A 37 12.17 4.79 -11.18
C PRO A 37 12.48 3.93 -9.95
N ILE A 38 11.47 3.36 -9.30
CA ILE A 38 11.64 2.48 -8.13
C ILE A 38 12.33 1.17 -8.56
N ILE A 39 11.92 0.60 -9.69
CA ILE A 39 12.52 -0.63 -10.24
C ILE A 39 14.00 -0.40 -10.57
N GLU A 40 14.32 0.70 -11.26
CA GLU A 40 15.68 1.05 -11.65
C GLU A 40 16.57 1.34 -10.44
N ALA A 41 16.10 2.16 -9.50
CA ALA A 41 16.83 2.47 -8.28
C ALA A 41 17.01 1.23 -7.39
N GLY A 42 15.96 0.44 -7.19
CA GLY A 42 16.01 -0.77 -6.38
C GLY A 42 17.03 -1.77 -6.91
N THR A 43 16.97 -2.09 -8.20
CA THR A 43 17.92 -3.03 -8.83
C THR A 43 19.34 -2.48 -8.83
N ALA A 44 19.55 -1.17 -9.06
CA ALA A 44 20.87 -0.54 -8.98
C ALA A 44 21.49 -0.63 -7.57
N HIS A 45 20.66 -0.70 -6.52
CA HIS A 45 21.10 -0.82 -5.13
C HIS A 45 21.10 -2.27 -4.60
N GLY A 46 20.96 -3.25 -5.48
CA GLY A 46 21.06 -4.68 -5.13
C GLY A 46 19.82 -5.28 -4.53
N TYR A 47 18.66 -4.66 -4.72
CA TYR A 47 17.37 -5.26 -4.40
C TYR A 47 16.87 -6.12 -5.57
N VAL A 48 16.16 -7.18 -5.25
CA VAL A 48 15.18 -7.76 -6.18
C VAL A 48 13.92 -6.90 -6.11
N VAL A 49 13.38 -6.50 -7.24
CA VAL A 49 12.13 -5.72 -7.28
C VAL A 49 11.04 -6.58 -7.90
N ALA A 50 9.96 -6.76 -7.17
CA ALA A 50 8.78 -7.49 -7.60
C ALA A 50 7.62 -6.51 -7.82
N SER A 51 7.27 -6.23 -9.05
CA SER A 51 6.15 -5.37 -9.41
C SER A 51 4.87 -6.19 -9.49
N VAL A 52 3.87 -5.86 -8.68
CA VAL A 52 2.65 -6.67 -8.48
C VAL A 52 1.44 -6.00 -9.10
N ASP A 53 0.69 -6.78 -9.88
CA ASP A 53 -0.67 -6.44 -10.28
C ASP A 53 -1.68 -7.12 -9.33
N TYR A 54 -2.81 -6.46 -9.11
CA TYR A 54 -3.88 -6.91 -8.22
C TYR A 54 -5.24 -6.80 -8.91
N ARG A 55 -6.24 -7.53 -8.43
CA ARG A 55 -7.62 -7.43 -8.94
C ARG A 55 -8.19 -6.05 -8.73
N LYS A 56 -8.75 -5.49 -9.79
CA LYS A 56 -9.35 -4.16 -9.77
C LYS A 56 -10.76 -4.21 -9.17
N SER A 57 -11.27 -3.07 -8.72
CA SER A 57 -12.61 -2.93 -8.14
C SER A 57 -13.75 -3.40 -9.08
N GLY A 58 -13.51 -3.35 -10.40
CA GLY A 58 -14.44 -3.90 -11.41
C GLY A 58 -14.43 -5.43 -11.52
N GLU A 59 -13.43 -6.10 -10.97
CA GLU A 59 -13.29 -7.56 -10.96
C GLU A 59 -13.75 -8.15 -9.62
N ALA A 60 -13.32 -7.55 -8.51
CA ALA A 60 -13.71 -7.95 -7.17
C ALA A 60 -13.55 -6.79 -6.18
N ALA A 61 -14.50 -6.65 -5.27
CA ALA A 61 -14.46 -5.66 -4.21
C ALA A 61 -13.48 -6.07 -3.08
N PHE A 62 -13.21 -5.12 -2.16
CA PHE A 62 -12.49 -5.39 -0.91
C PHE A 62 -13.01 -6.68 -0.22
N PRO A 63 -12.13 -7.56 0.26
CA PRO A 63 -10.68 -7.40 0.42
C PRO A 63 -9.81 -8.01 -0.71
N ALA A 64 -10.36 -8.31 -1.89
CA ALA A 64 -9.70 -9.09 -2.94
C ALA A 64 -8.29 -8.58 -3.30
N ALA A 65 -8.12 -7.28 -3.57
CA ALA A 65 -6.82 -6.71 -3.93
C ALA A 65 -5.80 -6.79 -2.78
N VAL A 66 -6.24 -6.64 -1.52
CA VAL A 66 -5.37 -6.84 -0.34
C VAL A 66 -4.90 -8.30 -0.28
N GLY A 67 -5.82 -9.24 -0.48
CA GLY A 67 -5.51 -10.68 -0.53
C GLY A 67 -4.49 -11.01 -1.62
N ASP A 68 -4.59 -10.38 -2.79
CA ASP A 68 -3.66 -10.58 -3.91
C ASP A 68 -2.24 -10.11 -3.56
N VAL A 69 -2.10 -8.94 -2.90
CA VAL A 69 -0.79 -8.43 -2.48
C VAL A 69 -0.18 -9.29 -1.36
N LYS A 70 -0.99 -9.67 -0.36
CA LYS A 70 -0.55 -10.62 0.69
C LYS A 70 -0.09 -11.95 0.08
N ALA A 71 -0.79 -12.45 -0.93
CA ALA A 71 -0.41 -13.67 -1.64
C ALA A 71 0.91 -13.50 -2.42
N ALA A 72 1.17 -12.33 -3.01
CA ALA A 72 2.43 -12.05 -3.67
C ALA A 72 3.61 -12.11 -2.69
N VAL A 73 3.45 -11.56 -1.46
CA VAL A 73 4.47 -11.67 -0.40
C VAL A 73 4.68 -13.13 0.00
N ARG A 74 3.61 -13.90 0.24
CA ARG A 74 3.72 -15.33 0.56
C ARG A 74 4.39 -16.13 -0.55
N TYR A 75 4.05 -15.84 -1.82
CA TYR A 75 4.67 -16.47 -2.97
C TYR A 75 6.19 -16.23 -3.02
N LEU A 76 6.62 -14.99 -2.82
CA LEU A 76 8.04 -14.65 -2.78
C LEU A 76 8.77 -15.39 -1.65
N LYS A 77 8.17 -15.50 -0.47
CA LYS A 77 8.74 -16.27 0.65
C LYS A 77 8.84 -17.76 0.33
N ALA A 78 7.79 -18.35 -0.23
CA ALA A 78 7.77 -19.78 -0.62
C ALA A 78 8.84 -20.12 -1.69
N HIS A 79 9.19 -19.15 -2.55
CA HIS A 79 10.13 -19.32 -3.64
C HIS A 79 11.45 -18.55 -3.42
N ALA A 80 11.79 -18.26 -2.15
CA ALA A 80 12.94 -17.42 -1.81
C ALA A 80 14.27 -17.98 -2.37
N GLU A 81 14.47 -19.29 -2.34
CA GLU A 81 15.66 -19.95 -2.88
C GLU A 81 15.72 -19.82 -4.41
N GLU A 82 14.61 -20.01 -5.11
CA GLU A 82 14.49 -19.90 -6.57
C GLU A 82 14.85 -18.50 -7.05
N TYR A 83 14.34 -17.48 -6.36
CA TYR A 83 14.60 -16.09 -6.71
C TYR A 83 15.88 -15.52 -6.11
N GLY A 84 16.55 -16.25 -5.19
CA GLY A 84 17.76 -15.81 -4.52
C GLY A 84 17.52 -14.61 -3.59
N ILE A 85 16.40 -14.59 -2.91
CA ILE A 85 15.99 -13.49 -2.02
C ILE A 85 16.08 -13.88 -0.55
N ASP A 86 16.11 -12.87 0.30
CA ASP A 86 15.98 -13.03 1.75
C ASP A 86 14.52 -12.79 2.16
N PRO A 87 13.78 -13.83 2.58
CA PRO A 87 12.36 -13.71 2.93
C PRO A 87 12.09 -12.82 4.13
N GLU A 88 13.10 -12.55 4.98
CA GLU A 88 12.97 -11.66 6.14
C GLU A 88 13.21 -10.19 5.81
N ARG A 89 13.70 -9.90 4.59
CA ARG A 89 14.01 -8.54 4.14
C ARG A 89 13.14 -8.11 2.96
N ILE A 90 11.84 -8.20 3.15
CA ILE A 90 10.85 -7.75 2.18
C ILE A 90 10.31 -6.37 2.60
N VAL A 91 10.35 -5.42 1.69
CA VAL A 91 9.73 -4.09 1.80
C VAL A 91 8.54 -4.05 0.86
N VAL A 92 7.38 -3.58 1.32
CA VAL A 92 6.27 -3.23 0.43
C VAL A 92 6.30 -1.72 0.18
N TRP A 93 6.21 -1.33 -1.08
CA TRP A 93 6.24 0.06 -1.52
C TRP A 93 5.07 0.32 -2.44
N GLY A 94 4.21 1.24 -2.05
CA GLY A 94 3.05 1.59 -2.85
C GLY A 94 2.88 3.08 -3.04
N GLU A 95 2.11 3.42 -4.06
CA GLU A 95 1.74 4.77 -4.46
C GLU A 95 0.23 4.88 -4.56
N SER A 96 -0.38 5.95 -4.00
CA SER A 96 -1.82 6.18 -4.09
C SER A 96 -2.62 4.94 -3.62
N ALA A 97 -3.48 4.40 -4.46
CA ALA A 97 -4.19 3.14 -4.17
C ALA A 97 -3.25 1.97 -3.82
N GLY A 98 -2.07 1.90 -4.46
CA GLY A 98 -1.04 0.90 -4.14
C GLY A 98 -0.43 1.11 -2.76
N ALA A 99 -0.29 2.36 -2.30
CA ALA A 99 0.17 2.67 -0.95
C ALA A 99 -0.83 2.18 0.11
N TYR A 100 -2.12 2.37 -0.13
CA TYR A 100 -3.16 1.77 0.71
C TYR A 100 -3.03 0.23 0.79
N LEU A 101 -2.84 -0.43 -0.36
CA LEU A 101 -2.68 -1.90 -0.39
C LEU A 101 -1.40 -2.35 0.32
N ALA A 102 -0.30 -1.59 0.16
CA ALA A 102 0.95 -1.81 0.90
C ALA A 102 0.73 -1.64 2.41
N ALA A 103 0.05 -0.58 2.83
CA ALA A 103 -0.28 -0.30 4.23
C ALA A 103 -1.12 -1.43 4.84
N MET A 104 -2.21 -1.84 4.19
CA MET A 104 -3.03 -2.96 4.64
C MET A 104 -2.24 -4.27 4.74
N THR A 105 -1.38 -4.57 3.75
CA THR A 105 -0.54 -5.77 3.78
C THR A 105 0.43 -5.75 4.96
N ALA A 106 1.13 -4.63 5.18
CA ALA A 106 2.15 -4.50 6.21
C ALA A 106 1.56 -4.47 7.63
N THR A 107 0.39 -3.86 7.82
CA THR A 107 -0.21 -3.68 9.14
C THR A 107 -1.12 -4.82 9.58
N THR A 108 -1.55 -5.69 8.65
CA THR A 108 -2.51 -6.77 8.92
C THR A 108 -2.05 -8.15 8.44
N PRO A 109 -0.76 -8.54 8.59
CA PRO A 109 -0.25 -9.77 8.00
C PRO A 109 -0.94 -11.03 8.54
N GLN A 110 -1.41 -11.02 9.79
CA GLN A 110 -2.04 -12.16 10.46
C GLN A 110 -3.58 -12.20 10.32
N VAL A 111 -4.18 -11.21 9.64
CA VAL A 111 -5.65 -11.16 9.48
C VAL A 111 -6.09 -12.03 8.31
N ASP A 112 -6.52 -13.26 8.61
CA ASP A 112 -6.93 -14.25 7.60
C ASP A 112 -8.13 -13.79 6.76
N ALA A 113 -9.04 -13.03 7.33
CA ALA A 113 -10.21 -12.50 6.62
C ALA A 113 -9.81 -11.60 5.42
N LEU A 114 -8.61 -11.01 5.45
CA LEU A 114 -8.06 -10.18 4.37
C LEU A 114 -7.30 -10.99 3.30
N ASN A 115 -7.17 -12.30 3.44
CA ASN A 115 -6.65 -13.16 2.38
C ASN A 115 -7.67 -13.35 1.24
N ALA A 116 -8.91 -12.92 1.43
CA ALA A 116 -10.02 -13.11 0.49
C ALA A 116 -10.19 -14.59 0.10
N ASP A 117 -10.25 -14.86 -1.19
CA ASP A 117 -10.36 -16.21 -1.78
C ASP A 117 -8.99 -16.79 -2.21
N VAL A 118 -7.88 -16.12 -1.87
CA VAL A 118 -6.53 -16.55 -2.24
C VAL A 118 -6.00 -17.54 -1.20
N THR A 119 -5.81 -18.77 -1.62
CA THR A 119 -5.44 -19.92 -0.74
C THR A 119 -4.04 -20.46 -0.96
N GLU A 120 -3.28 -19.89 -1.91
CA GLU A 120 -1.93 -20.33 -2.24
C GLU A 120 -0.93 -19.87 -1.15
N ASN A 121 0.00 -20.79 -0.85
CA ASN A 121 1.12 -20.58 0.09
C ASN A 121 0.68 -20.08 1.49
N LEU A 122 -0.45 -20.56 2.01
CA LEU A 122 -0.93 -20.18 3.35
C LEU A 122 -0.05 -20.70 4.49
N GLU A 123 0.89 -21.60 4.21
CA GLU A 123 1.93 -22.02 5.14
C GLU A 123 3.00 -20.95 5.38
N GLN A 124 3.06 -19.93 4.49
CA GLN A 124 3.88 -18.73 4.63
C GLN A 124 3.05 -17.59 5.25
N ASP A 125 3.69 -16.76 6.05
CA ASP A 125 3.09 -15.50 6.48
C ASP A 125 3.28 -14.40 5.43
N SER A 126 2.56 -13.28 5.58
CA SER A 126 2.73 -12.08 4.77
C SER A 126 3.42 -10.93 5.52
N ASN A 127 4.18 -11.23 6.59
CA ASN A 127 4.97 -10.23 7.30
C ASN A 127 6.01 -9.59 6.37
N VAL A 128 6.24 -8.30 6.57
CA VAL A 128 7.26 -7.54 5.85
C VAL A 128 8.12 -6.76 6.83
N ALA A 129 9.36 -6.44 6.45
CA ALA A 129 10.29 -5.71 7.29
C ALA A 129 10.00 -4.19 7.29
N ALA A 130 9.49 -3.67 6.18
CA ALA A 130 9.19 -2.24 6.07
C ALA A 130 8.04 -1.95 5.09
N LEU A 131 7.41 -0.80 5.31
CA LEU A 131 6.40 -0.17 4.48
C LEU A 131 6.93 1.17 3.96
N VAL A 132 6.78 1.42 2.67
CA VAL A 132 6.90 2.75 2.06
C VAL A 132 5.53 3.11 1.48
N ASP A 133 4.98 4.20 1.99
CA ASP A 133 3.68 4.73 1.60
C ASP A 133 3.85 6.12 0.99
N PHE A 134 3.56 6.25 -0.28
CA PHE A 134 3.51 7.53 -0.97
C PHE A 134 2.07 7.91 -1.25
N TYR A 135 1.61 8.94 -0.55
CA TYR A 135 0.28 9.56 -0.70
C TYR A 135 -0.90 8.56 -0.73
N GLY A 136 -0.90 7.58 0.16
CA GLY A 136 -1.97 6.58 0.24
C GLY A 136 -3.26 7.11 0.87
N PRO A 137 -4.45 6.77 0.30
CA PRO A 137 -5.73 7.04 0.93
C PRO A 137 -6.01 5.99 2.03
N ILE A 138 -5.71 6.30 3.27
CA ILE A 138 -5.67 5.30 4.38
C ILE A 138 -7.03 5.10 5.04
N LYS A 139 -7.80 6.17 5.21
CA LYS A 139 -9.12 6.14 5.88
C LYS A 139 -10.16 6.83 5.01
N PHE A 140 -10.81 6.08 4.15
CA PHE A 140 -11.75 6.59 3.16
C PHE A 140 -12.87 7.44 3.76
N GLN A 141 -13.33 7.09 4.97
CA GLN A 141 -14.45 7.76 5.64
C GLN A 141 -14.20 9.23 5.96
N THR A 142 -12.95 9.65 6.08
CA THR A 142 -12.60 11.01 6.50
C THR A 142 -12.04 11.89 5.39
N MET A 143 -11.78 11.33 4.20
CA MET A 143 -11.13 12.07 3.10
C MET A 143 -11.90 13.35 2.71
N ASP A 144 -13.21 13.27 2.56
CA ASP A 144 -14.03 14.42 2.19
C ASP A 144 -14.02 15.51 3.27
N GLU A 145 -14.13 15.12 4.54
CA GLU A 145 -14.05 16.05 5.68
C GLU A 145 -12.67 16.72 5.76
N GLU A 146 -11.61 15.94 5.58
CA GLU A 146 -10.24 16.44 5.58
C GLU A 146 -9.99 17.46 4.46
N PHE A 147 -10.49 17.22 3.24
CA PHE A 147 -10.41 18.22 2.15
C PHE A 147 -11.16 19.51 2.49
N VAL A 148 -12.35 19.41 3.09
CA VAL A 148 -13.11 20.59 3.54
C VAL A 148 -12.35 21.37 4.60
N GLU A 149 -11.73 20.69 5.57
CA GLU A 149 -10.91 21.32 6.62
C GLU A 149 -9.67 22.01 6.05
N LEU A 150 -9.07 21.47 5.00
CA LEU A 150 -7.96 22.08 4.25
C LEU A 150 -8.39 23.26 3.37
N GLY A 151 -9.71 23.52 3.26
CA GLY A 151 -10.26 24.59 2.42
C GLY A 151 -10.44 24.21 0.95
N ASP A 152 -10.33 22.94 0.61
CA ASP A 152 -10.50 22.41 -0.75
C ASP A 152 -11.76 21.52 -0.88
N ALA A 153 -12.93 22.13 -0.70
CA ALA A 153 -14.19 21.40 -0.79
C ALA A 153 -14.49 20.86 -2.21
N GLU A 154 -13.79 21.34 -3.23
CA GLU A 154 -13.96 20.84 -4.62
C GLU A 154 -13.37 19.44 -4.78
N SER A 155 -12.34 19.12 -4.02
CA SER A 155 -11.71 17.78 -3.99
C SER A 155 -12.44 16.77 -3.08
N ALA A 156 -13.45 17.19 -2.31
CA ALA A 156 -14.23 16.32 -1.41
C ALA A 156 -15.30 15.52 -2.21
N ASN A 157 -14.89 14.43 -2.84
CA ASN A 157 -15.76 13.60 -3.70
C ASN A 157 -15.48 12.08 -3.59
N HIS A 158 -15.03 11.62 -2.41
CA HIS A 158 -14.57 10.25 -2.17
C HIS A 158 -15.62 9.35 -1.54
N SER A 159 -16.70 9.91 -0.99
CA SER A 159 -17.70 9.13 -0.24
C SER A 159 -18.67 8.36 -1.12
N LYS A 160 -18.99 8.86 -2.33
CA LYS A 160 -20.07 8.32 -3.16
C LYS A 160 -19.74 8.28 -4.65
N ASN A 161 -20.04 7.12 -5.28
CA ASN A 161 -19.71 6.87 -6.70
C ASN A 161 -18.26 7.24 -7.02
N SER A 162 -17.37 6.89 -6.12
CA SER A 162 -15.94 7.20 -6.12
C SER A 162 -15.11 5.93 -6.32
N PHE A 163 -13.80 6.09 -6.47
CA PHE A 163 -12.88 4.96 -6.51
C PHE A 163 -12.91 4.16 -5.20
N GLU A 164 -13.03 4.84 -4.07
CA GLU A 164 -13.10 4.26 -2.73
C GLU A 164 -14.39 3.48 -2.54
N SER A 165 -15.54 4.05 -2.92
CA SER A 165 -16.83 3.35 -2.82
C SER A 165 -16.90 2.14 -3.75
N ASP A 166 -16.38 2.25 -4.99
CA ASP A 166 -16.25 1.13 -5.92
C ASP A 166 -15.35 0.02 -5.33
N PHE A 167 -14.21 0.40 -4.71
CA PHE A 167 -13.30 -0.54 -4.08
C PHE A 167 -13.94 -1.28 -2.90
N VAL A 168 -14.69 -0.59 -2.05
CA VAL A 168 -15.48 -1.20 -0.98
C VAL A 168 -16.59 -2.08 -1.56
N GLY A 169 -17.09 -1.77 -2.76
CA GLY A 169 -18.22 -2.45 -3.41
C GLY A 169 -19.55 -1.98 -2.87
N VAL A 170 -19.70 -0.65 -2.72
CA VAL A 170 -20.92 0.08 -2.33
C VAL A 170 -21.06 1.32 -3.19
N ASP A 171 -22.29 1.86 -3.32
CA ASP A 171 -22.49 3.13 -4.04
C ASP A 171 -22.11 4.35 -3.19
N ASP A 172 -22.13 4.20 -1.88
CA ASP A 172 -21.86 5.24 -0.88
C ASP A 172 -21.21 4.57 0.34
N LEU A 173 -20.11 5.11 0.84
CA LEU A 173 -19.36 4.55 1.98
C LEU A 173 -20.22 4.44 3.25
N SER A 174 -21.24 5.29 3.38
CA SER A 174 -22.20 5.23 4.51
C SER A 174 -23.24 4.12 4.40
N ALA A 175 -23.40 3.50 3.22
CA ALA A 175 -24.39 2.46 2.98
C ALA A 175 -24.11 1.15 3.72
N ASP A 176 -22.82 0.85 3.96
CA ASP A 176 -22.35 -0.31 4.74
C ASP A 176 -21.19 0.12 5.66
N PRO A 177 -21.50 0.67 6.85
CA PRO A 177 -20.48 1.16 7.77
C PRO A 177 -19.51 0.08 8.25
N ASP A 178 -19.96 -1.16 8.43
CA ASP A 178 -19.11 -2.26 8.90
C ASP A 178 -18.12 -2.66 7.82
N LYS A 179 -18.57 -2.78 6.59
CA LYS A 179 -17.69 -3.08 5.45
C LYS A 179 -16.70 -1.96 5.20
N THR A 180 -17.14 -0.71 5.30
CA THR A 180 -16.28 0.46 5.18
C THR A 180 -15.27 0.55 6.32
N ALA A 181 -15.66 0.26 7.56
CA ALA A 181 -14.73 0.21 8.70
C ALA A 181 -13.66 -0.89 8.54
N ALA A 182 -14.00 -2.00 7.91
CA ALA A 182 -13.05 -3.08 7.63
C ALA A 182 -11.93 -2.68 6.65
N THR A 183 -12.07 -1.60 5.90
CA THR A 183 -11.01 -1.07 5.03
C THR A 183 -9.96 -0.25 5.77
N TRP A 184 -10.17 0.10 7.01
CA TRP A 184 -9.21 0.89 7.80
C TRP A 184 -8.32 -0.01 8.65
N TRP A 185 -7.02 0.05 8.47
CA TRP A 185 -6.03 -0.78 9.16
C TRP A 185 -6.18 -0.78 10.68
N TYR A 186 -6.56 0.35 11.27
CA TYR A 186 -6.71 0.51 12.72
C TYR A 186 -7.82 -0.40 13.32
N THR A 187 -8.74 -0.88 12.49
CA THR A 187 -9.72 -1.92 12.89
C THR A 187 -9.01 -3.20 13.35
N TYR A 188 -7.78 -3.41 12.86
CA TYR A 188 -6.95 -4.60 13.14
C TYR A 188 -5.68 -4.27 13.92
N LYS A 189 -5.61 -3.15 14.60
CA LYS A 189 -4.40 -2.63 15.23
C LYS A 189 -3.72 -3.59 16.22
N GLU A 190 -4.49 -4.50 16.82
CA GLU A 190 -3.97 -5.53 17.73
C GLU A 190 -3.10 -6.58 17.00
N GLU A 191 -3.22 -6.67 15.67
CA GLU A 191 -2.45 -7.57 14.81
C GLU A 191 -1.22 -6.89 14.17
N LEU A 192 -0.97 -5.62 14.52
CA LEU A 192 0.16 -4.84 13.98
C LEU A 192 1.50 -5.46 14.41
N PRO A 193 2.40 -5.78 13.45
CA PRO A 193 3.73 -6.32 13.78
C PRO A 193 4.61 -5.30 14.49
N THR A 194 5.19 -5.66 15.63
CA THR A 194 5.97 -4.75 16.47
C THR A 194 7.32 -4.32 15.88
N GLY A 195 7.82 -5.01 14.87
CA GLY A 195 9.12 -4.75 14.23
C GLY A 195 9.04 -4.02 12.90
N LEU A 196 7.84 -3.55 12.50
CA LEU A 196 7.64 -2.88 11.23
C LEU A 196 8.29 -1.49 11.22
N TYR A 197 9.07 -1.19 10.16
CA TYR A 197 9.56 0.16 9.88
C TYR A 197 8.70 0.81 8.79
N VAL A 198 8.42 2.10 8.93
CA VAL A 198 7.50 2.80 8.03
C VAL A 198 8.07 4.13 7.57
N TRP A 199 8.03 4.35 6.25
CA TRP A 199 8.30 5.65 5.65
C TRP A 199 7.08 6.12 4.87
N ILE A 200 6.56 7.30 5.24
CA ILE A 200 5.37 7.90 4.66
C ILE A 200 5.73 9.26 4.08
N GLN A 201 5.27 9.55 2.87
CA GLN A 201 5.47 10.82 2.22
C GLN A 201 4.21 11.28 1.48
N ALA A 202 3.86 12.57 1.59
CA ALA A 202 2.70 13.16 0.93
C ALA A 202 2.99 14.57 0.40
N GLY A 203 2.24 14.99 -0.62
CA GLY A 203 2.32 16.33 -1.20
C GLY A 203 1.28 17.28 -0.59
N THR A 204 1.69 18.50 -0.22
CA THR A 204 0.76 19.44 0.43
C THR A 204 -0.25 20.09 -0.52
N ALA A 205 -0.08 19.94 -1.84
CA ALA A 205 -1.02 20.43 -2.87
C ALA A 205 -1.78 19.29 -3.57
N ASP A 206 -1.73 18.07 -3.00
CA ASP A 206 -2.45 16.91 -3.52
C ASP A 206 -3.97 17.13 -3.47
N LYS A 207 -4.64 16.91 -4.60
CA LYS A 207 -6.10 17.06 -4.78
C LYS A 207 -6.84 15.73 -4.94
N ASN A 208 -6.10 14.63 -4.93
CA ASN A 208 -6.66 13.28 -5.01
C ASN A 208 -6.71 12.61 -3.62
N VAL A 209 -5.68 12.85 -2.80
CA VAL A 209 -5.60 12.34 -1.44
C VAL A 209 -5.15 13.47 -0.51
N PRO A 210 -5.94 13.87 0.49
CA PRO A 210 -5.51 14.94 1.40
C PRO A 210 -4.29 14.46 2.18
N TYR A 211 -3.23 15.27 2.24
CA TYR A 211 -1.97 14.88 2.91
C TYR A 211 -2.16 14.53 4.40
N THR A 212 -3.26 14.98 4.99
CA THR A 212 -3.67 14.64 6.36
C THR A 212 -3.95 13.16 6.55
N GLN A 213 -4.32 12.42 5.50
CA GLN A 213 -4.41 10.96 5.54
C GLN A 213 -3.07 10.34 5.95
N SER A 214 -1.99 10.75 5.28
CA SER A 214 -0.62 10.32 5.59
C SER A 214 -0.15 10.81 6.95
N GLU A 215 -0.48 12.05 7.33
CA GLU A 215 -0.13 12.62 8.64
C GLU A 215 -0.81 11.86 9.79
N ASN A 216 -2.10 11.58 9.67
CA ASN A 216 -2.85 10.84 10.67
C ASN A 216 -2.37 9.39 10.76
N PHE A 217 -2.11 8.74 9.63
CA PHE A 217 -1.55 7.39 9.60
C PHE A 217 -0.19 7.31 10.31
N ALA A 218 0.70 8.26 10.04
CA ALA A 218 2.00 8.33 10.70
C ALA A 218 1.87 8.49 12.23
N LYS A 219 0.96 9.34 12.69
CA LYS A 219 0.67 9.54 14.12
C LYS A 219 0.13 8.27 14.76
N GLU A 220 -0.89 7.65 14.15
CA GLU A 220 -1.49 6.41 14.63
C GLU A 220 -0.47 5.27 14.72
N LEU A 221 0.42 5.12 13.72
CA LEU A 221 1.49 4.12 13.75
C LEU A 221 2.55 4.41 14.79
N ALA A 222 2.98 5.68 14.94
CA ALA A 222 3.98 6.06 15.93
C ALA A 222 3.49 5.80 17.37
N GLU A 223 2.20 5.94 17.65
CA GLU A 223 1.59 5.58 18.92
C GLU A 223 1.69 4.09 19.23
N GLN A 224 1.65 3.22 18.20
CA GLN A 224 1.68 1.77 18.35
C GLN A 224 3.11 1.19 18.29
N LEU A 225 3.94 1.71 17.37
CA LEU A 225 5.28 1.18 17.08
C LEU A 225 6.40 1.93 17.79
N GLY A 226 6.16 3.20 18.15
CA GLY A 226 7.17 4.15 18.59
C GLY A 226 7.67 5.06 17.47
N GLU A 227 8.08 6.28 17.83
CA GLU A 227 8.53 7.31 16.88
C GLU A 227 9.77 6.87 16.06
N ASP A 228 10.63 6.04 16.62
CA ASP A 228 11.85 5.55 15.95
C ASP A 228 11.53 4.59 14.79
N HIS A 229 10.33 4.07 14.71
CA HIS A 229 9.88 3.18 13.66
C HIS A 229 9.18 3.89 12.50
N VAL A 230 8.75 5.13 12.69
CA VAL A 230 7.91 5.85 11.72
C VAL A 230 8.59 7.13 11.27
N ARG A 231 8.83 7.22 9.96
CA ARG A 231 9.30 8.44 9.31
C ARG A 231 8.19 9.02 8.46
N TYR A 232 7.81 10.25 8.74
CA TYR A 232 6.86 11.01 7.93
C TYR A 232 7.50 12.31 7.41
N SER A 233 7.18 12.66 6.17
CA SER A 233 7.57 13.94 5.57
C SER A 233 6.56 14.39 4.53
N THR A 234 6.41 15.72 4.38
CA THR A 234 5.65 16.33 3.30
C THR A 234 6.57 16.97 2.27
N LEU A 235 6.13 16.98 1.02
CA LEU A 235 6.72 17.78 -0.05
C LEU A 235 5.83 19.00 -0.27
N GLU A 236 6.35 20.18 0.11
CA GLU A 236 5.62 21.43 0.00
C GLU A 236 5.25 21.77 -1.44
N GLY A 237 3.95 21.98 -1.70
CA GLY A 237 3.42 22.30 -3.01
C GLY A 237 3.51 21.15 -4.03
N ALA A 238 3.82 19.93 -3.60
CA ALA A 238 3.73 18.75 -4.47
C ALA A 238 2.26 18.36 -4.65
N GLU A 239 1.90 18.06 -5.89
CA GLU A 239 0.62 17.48 -6.27
C GLU A 239 0.67 15.94 -6.17
N HIS A 240 -0.44 15.27 -6.50
CA HIS A 240 -0.49 13.82 -6.60
C HIS A 240 0.45 13.32 -7.72
N GLU A 241 1.24 12.28 -7.48
CA GLU A 241 2.20 11.74 -8.46
C GLU A 241 3.26 12.74 -8.96
N ASP A 242 3.62 13.73 -8.13
CA ASP A 242 4.66 14.72 -8.48
C ASP A 242 6.03 14.05 -8.63
N ASP A 243 6.79 14.42 -9.68
CA ASP A 243 8.13 13.85 -9.97
C ASP A 243 9.13 13.96 -8.79
N ARG A 244 8.87 14.85 -7.84
CA ARG A 244 9.72 15.03 -6.64
C ARG A 244 9.64 13.89 -5.63
N PHE A 245 8.71 12.95 -5.80
CA PHE A 245 8.65 11.73 -4.98
C PHE A 245 9.73 10.71 -5.35
N TYR A 246 10.35 10.83 -6.54
CA TYR A 246 11.28 9.86 -7.12
C TYR A 246 12.71 10.35 -7.31
#